data_1f4d2ac176baa65f0ffcbea16ba28d16
#
_entry.id   1f4d2ac176baa65f0ffcbea16ba28d16
#
_cell.length_a   1.000
_cell.length_b   1.000
_cell.length_c   1.000
_cell.angle_alpha   90.00
_cell.angle_beta   90.00
_cell.angle_gamma   90.00
#
_symmetry.space_group_name_H-M   'P 1'
#
loop_
_entity.id
_entity.type
_entity.pdbx_description
1 polymer ?
#
loop_
_entity_poly.entity_id
_entity_poly.type
_entity_poly.pdbx_seq_one_letter_code
_entity_poly.pdbx_strand_id
1 'polypeptide(L)'
;MEGHYAGGVKITWVLWAALAVAGAADWPGWRGVGSLGLTTETGLPVEWSAGKGVAFRTELAGTGTSSPIVVGDLVIVTSQAGSYETGDGSDPRLARDERTLAVRERAISAKGGPALELVVEAFGRRDGKRVWEYRMAATGTRPEVHEKHNLATPTPVSDGERVYAWFGNGQLVALDLKGKMIWRKDLGPFANQWGHGSSPALYKGLLVLLVDHRPAAYLLALEGKTGEVKWRVDRGKGRVSHSTPVVVAGPRGDELIVNSDQRVDAYAPGTGELLWWAGSERQTPIPSAVFADGVIYMSRGYRNSDIWAMRPGGRGEVTPLWRMANGGSYVPSILQYQGLLYMTNEVGVVTCADVATGAVVWKERLGGIFFASPVAGDGKVYLLSETGEMYVLRAGRKAEVLAKNELGERFLASPAVSGGRIYLRGDGVLFGVGGAQR
;
A
#
# COMPACT_ATOMS: atom_id res chain seq x y z
N MET A 1 -17.39 24.47 77.52
CA MET A 1 -17.36 25.26 76.26
C MET A 1 -16.52 24.45 75.24
N GLU A 2 -17.16 23.73 74.60
CA GLU A 2 -17.33 23.19 73.23
C GLU A 2 -16.09 23.26 72.35
N GLY A 3 -15.51 22.12 72.08
CA GLY A 3 -14.51 21.92 71.10
C GLY A 3 -14.99 20.88 70.08
N HIS A 4 -15.18 21.27 68.81
CA HIS A 4 -15.61 20.41 67.72
C HIS A 4 -14.45 19.61 67.13
N TYR A 5 -14.61 18.31 67.09
CA TYR A 5 -13.80 17.39 66.35
C TYR A 5 -14.27 17.35 64.86
N ALA A 6 -13.45 17.76 63.93
CA ALA A 6 -13.65 17.51 62.50
C ALA A 6 -12.88 16.27 62.05
N GLY A 7 -13.61 15.19 61.84
CA GLY A 7 -13.05 13.95 61.28
C GLY A 7 -12.85 14.05 59.75
N GLY A 8 -11.61 14.09 59.31
CA GLY A 8 -11.27 14.03 57.88
C GLY A 8 -11.27 12.58 57.35
N VAL A 9 -12.21 12.25 56.48
CA VAL A 9 -12.23 10.96 55.72
C VAL A 9 -11.15 11.03 54.63
N LYS A 10 -10.09 10.26 54.79
CA LYS A 10 -9.10 10.04 53.74
C LYS A 10 -9.67 9.09 52.71
N ILE A 11 -10.12 9.59 51.56
CA ILE A 11 -10.47 8.75 50.38
C ILE A 11 -9.18 8.37 49.69
N THR A 12 -8.76 7.12 49.83
CA THR A 12 -7.63 6.54 49.12
C THR A 12 -8.12 6.12 47.72
N TRP A 13 -7.78 6.88 46.70
CA TRP A 13 -8.03 6.49 45.32
C TRP A 13 -7.04 5.37 44.94
N VAL A 14 -7.52 4.14 44.85
CA VAL A 14 -6.78 3.03 44.24
C VAL A 14 -6.91 3.17 42.74
N LEU A 15 -5.90 3.75 42.11
CA LEU A 15 -5.74 3.73 40.65
C LEU A 15 -5.46 2.29 40.23
N TRP A 16 -6.48 1.59 39.72
CA TRP A 16 -6.31 0.41 38.92
C TRP A 16 -5.72 0.83 37.56
N ALA A 17 -4.41 0.74 37.43
CA ALA A 17 -3.78 0.76 36.13
C ALA A 17 -4.17 -0.54 35.40
N ALA A 18 -5.22 -0.51 34.59
CA ALA A 18 -5.47 -1.53 33.62
C ALA A 18 -4.26 -1.51 32.67
N LEU A 19 -3.37 -2.52 32.78
CA LEU A 19 -2.45 -2.85 31.72
C LEU A 19 -3.31 -3.26 30.52
N ALA A 20 -3.63 -2.29 29.65
CA ALA A 20 -4.06 -2.58 28.31
C ALA A 20 -2.88 -3.31 27.65
N VAL A 21 -2.98 -4.61 27.50
CA VAL A 21 -2.15 -5.35 26.57
C VAL A 21 -2.47 -4.73 25.22
N ALA A 22 -1.62 -3.83 24.76
CA ALA A 22 -1.73 -3.27 23.42
C ALA A 22 -1.66 -4.46 22.45
N GLY A 23 -2.82 -4.86 21.95
CA GLY A 23 -2.87 -5.85 20.86
C GLY A 23 -2.04 -5.30 19.71
N ALA A 24 -1.37 -6.19 18.99
CA ALA A 24 -0.60 -5.78 17.82
C ALA A 24 -1.51 -4.99 16.86
N ALA A 25 -0.99 -3.88 16.34
CA ALA A 25 -1.77 -3.01 15.47
C ALA A 25 -2.10 -3.72 14.15
N ASP A 26 -3.32 -3.59 13.67
CA ASP A 26 -3.71 -4.07 12.35
C ASP A 26 -3.01 -3.26 11.23
N TRP A 27 -2.82 -3.91 10.09
CA TRP A 27 -2.36 -3.31 8.83
C TRP A 27 -3.44 -3.54 7.76
N PRO A 28 -4.57 -2.82 7.82
CA PRO A 28 -5.83 -3.25 7.21
C PRO A 28 -5.93 -3.02 5.71
N GLY A 29 -4.95 -2.44 5.08
CA GLY A 29 -4.93 -2.12 3.65
C GLY A 29 -3.54 -1.79 3.16
N TRP A 30 -3.45 -1.37 1.92
CA TRP A 30 -2.19 -0.96 1.31
C TRP A 30 -1.53 0.16 2.11
N ARG A 31 -0.28 -0.11 2.55
CA ARG A 31 0.50 0.75 3.44
C ARG A 31 -0.14 1.04 4.81
N GLY A 32 -1.02 0.15 5.30
CA GLY A 32 -1.56 0.20 6.66
C GLY A 32 -2.56 1.32 6.90
N VAL A 33 -2.69 1.73 8.15
CA VAL A 33 -3.64 2.75 8.56
C VAL A 33 -3.35 4.09 7.86
N GLY A 34 -4.36 4.66 7.22
CA GLY A 34 -4.24 5.92 6.47
C GLY A 34 -3.33 5.85 5.25
N SER A 35 -2.90 4.67 4.81
CA SER A 35 -1.94 4.46 3.72
C SER A 35 -0.58 5.16 3.94
N LEU A 36 -0.16 5.30 5.20
CA LEU A 36 1.03 6.05 5.58
C LEU A 36 2.33 5.26 5.43
N GLY A 37 2.29 3.93 5.52
CA GLY A 37 3.48 3.09 5.61
C GLY A 37 4.15 3.15 7.00
N LEU A 38 3.41 3.54 8.02
CA LEU A 38 3.93 3.77 9.38
C LEU A 38 3.34 2.79 10.39
N THR A 39 4.15 2.39 11.35
CA THR A 39 3.72 1.71 12.56
C THR A 39 4.25 2.44 13.79
N THR A 40 3.50 2.37 14.90
CA THR A 40 3.92 2.83 16.21
C THR A 40 4.57 1.73 17.05
N GLU A 41 4.66 0.53 16.53
CA GLU A 41 5.28 -0.61 17.21
C GLU A 41 6.79 -0.40 17.38
N THR A 42 7.33 -0.98 18.45
CA THR A 42 8.75 -0.96 18.79
C THR A 42 9.36 -2.34 18.75
N GLY A 43 10.69 -2.45 18.81
CA GLY A 43 11.40 -3.72 18.73
C GLY A 43 11.36 -4.35 17.35
N LEU A 44 11.18 -3.55 16.30
CA LEU A 44 11.14 -4.03 14.93
C LEU A 44 12.50 -4.62 14.51
N PRO A 45 12.49 -5.71 13.71
CA PRO A 45 13.69 -6.44 13.33
C PRO A 45 14.67 -5.55 12.54
N VAL A 46 15.97 -5.74 12.76
CA VAL A 46 17.05 -5.07 12.03
C VAL A 46 17.78 -6.06 11.14
N GLU A 47 18.10 -7.24 11.66
CA GLU A 47 18.90 -8.24 10.95
C GLU A 47 18.13 -9.55 10.77
N TRP A 48 18.15 -10.11 9.58
CA TRP A 48 17.66 -11.44 9.24
C TRP A 48 18.32 -11.94 7.94
N SER A 49 18.14 -13.22 7.68
CA SER A 49 18.51 -13.89 6.43
C SER A 49 17.58 -15.09 6.21
N ALA A 50 17.69 -15.79 5.10
CA ALA A 50 16.88 -16.99 4.85
C ALA A 50 16.94 -18.04 5.96
N GLY A 51 18.06 -18.12 6.70
CA GLY A 51 18.26 -19.07 7.82
C GLY A 51 18.14 -18.47 9.23
N LYS A 52 17.91 -17.16 9.37
CA LYS A 52 17.87 -16.50 10.69
C LYS A 52 16.84 -15.39 10.72
N GLY A 53 16.03 -15.32 11.77
CA GLY A 53 15.07 -14.25 12.00
C GLY A 53 13.83 -14.31 11.12
N VAL A 54 13.65 -15.38 10.31
CA VAL A 54 12.42 -15.70 9.60
C VAL A 54 11.56 -16.57 10.50
N ALA A 55 10.37 -16.05 10.86
CA ALA A 55 9.42 -16.79 11.69
C ALA A 55 8.68 -17.87 10.90
N PHE A 56 8.38 -17.58 9.62
CA PHE A 56 7.82 -18.55 8.69
C PHE A 56 8.08 -18.14 7.24
N ARG A 57 8.06 -19.13 6.36
CA ARG A 57 8.00 -19.02 4.90
C ARG A 57 6.89 -19.95 4.41
N THR A 58 5.93 -19.43 3.67
CA THR A 58 4.75 -20.17 3.22
C THR A 58 4.53 -19.98 1.73
N GLU A 59 4.34 -21.09 1.01
CA GLU A 59 3.98 -21.06 -0.41
C GLU A 59 2.53 -20.56 -0.58
N LEU A 60 2.33 -19.70 -1.58
CA LEU A 60 1.03 -19.18 -1.99
C LEU A 60 0.40 -20.06 -3.09
N ALA A 61 -0.92 -20.01 -3.22
CA ALA A 61 -1.65 -20.76 -4.24
C ALA A 61 -1.33 -20.29 -5.68
N GLY A 62 -0.75 -19.11 -5.84
CA GLY A 62 -0.41 -18.54 -7.12
C GLY A 62 0.51 -17.32 -6.99
N THR A 63 0.66 -16.60 -8.09
CA THR A 63 1.48 -15.38 -8.14
C THR A 63 0.66 -14.13 -7.92
N GLY A 64 1.30 -13.04 -7.50
CA GLY A 64 0.66 -11.73 -7.33
C GLY A 64 1.63 -10.66 -6.84
N THR A 65 1.21 -9.41 -6.91
CA THR A 65 1.99 -8.25 -6.48
C THR A 65 1.26 -7.39 -5.43
N SER A 66 0.10 -7.87 -4.93
CA SER A 66 -0.60 -7.22 -3.82
C SER A 66 0.23 -7.24 -2.55
N SER A 67 0.23 -6.16 -1.79
CA SER A 67 0.82 -6.15 -0.46
C SER A 67 0.05 -7.04 0.52
N PRO A 68 0.69 -7.66 1.50
CA PRO A 68 -0.03 -8.31 2.59
C PRO A 68 -0.81 -7.28 3.40
N ILE A 69 -1.97 -7.68 3.90
CA ILE A 69 -2.68 -6.95 4.96
C ILE A 69 -2.74 -7.82 6.22
N VAL A 70 -2.86 -7.18 7.37
CA VAL A 70 -2.98 -7.88 8.67
C VAL A 70 -4.22 -7.41 9.37
N VAL A 71 -5.09 -8.36 9.74
CA VAL A 71 -6.35 -8.10 10.43
C VAL A 71 -6.52 -9.14 11.54
N GLY A 72 -6.49 -8.69 12.78
CA GLY A 72 -6.51 -9.59 13.92
C GLY A 72 -5.36 -10.61 13.86
N ASP A 73 -5.66 -11.89 13.86
CA ASP A 73 -4.67 -12.98 13.78
C ASP A 73 -4.42 -13.48 12.34
N LEU A 74 -4.88 -12.76 11.33
CA LEU A 74 -4.76 -13.14 9.92
C LEU A 74 -3.81 -12.24 9.15
N VAL A 75 -2.97 -12.84 8.29
CA VAL A 75 -2.27 -12.18 7.17
C VAL A 75 -2.97 -12.59 5.89
N ILE A 76 -3.41 -11.62 5.10
CA ILE A 76 -4.23 -11.86 3.92
C ILE A 76 -3.53 -11.33 2.68
N VAL A 77 -3.51 -12.11 1.61
CA VAL A 77 -2.98 -11.76 0.29
C VAL A 77 -3.93 -12.21 -0.81
N THR A 78 -3.79 -11.61 -1.99
CA THR A 78 -4.48 -12.05 -3.20
C THR A 78 -3.49 -12.66 -4.18
N SER A 79 -3.89 -13.67 -4.94
CA SER A 79 -3.07 -14.35 -5.93
C SER A 79 -3.89 -14.63 -7.20
N GLN A 80 -3.20 -14.81 -8.32
CA GLN A 80 -3.75 -15.50 -9.48
C GLN A 80 -3.08 -16.86 -9.66
N ALA A 81 -3.86 -17.91 -9.85
CA ALA A 81 -3.40 -19.25 -10.12
C ALA A 81 -3.72 -19.62 -11.58
N GLY A 82 -2.79 -20.26 -12.27
CA GLY A 82 -2.91 -20.57 -13.69
C GLY A 82 -2.10 -19.63 -14.60
N SER A 83 -2.14 -19.85 -15.91
CA SER A 83 -1.37 -19.11 -16.90
C SER A 83 -2.09 -17.85 -17.38
N TYR A 84 -1.34 -16.78 -17.55
CA TYR A 84 -1.79 -15.52 -18.12
C TYR A 84 -0.70 -14.96 -19.04
N GLU A 85 -1.09 -14.47 -20.22
CA GLU A 85 -0.15 -13.79 -21.11
C GLU A 85 0.09 -12.37 -20.60
N THR A 86 1.34 -12.04 -20.34
CA THR A 86 1.77 -10.68 -20.02
C THR A 86 2.32 -10.01 -21.28
N GLY A 87 2.14 -8.71 -21.41
CA GLY A 87 2.79 -7.92 -22.47
C GLY A 87 4.33 -8.03 -22.41
N ASP A 88 5.00 -7.70 -23.47
CA ASP A 88 6.47 -7.86 -23.62
C ASP A 88 7.30 -7.00 -22.65
N GLY A 89 6.65 -6.09 -21.94
CA GLY A 89 7.25 -5.32 -20.85
C GLY A 89 8.51 -4.55 -21.22
N SER A 90 8.57 -4.10 -22.44
CA SER A 90 9.76 -3.54 -23.08
C SER A 90 10.20 -2.14 -22.62
N ASP A 91 9.95 -1.73 -21.38
CA ASP A 91 10.60 -0.52 -20.86
C ASP A 91 12.08 -0.81 -20.54
N PRO A 92 13.02 -0.39 -21.40
CA PRO A 92 14.45 -0.73 -21.25
C PRO A 92 15.08 -0.14 -19.99
N ARG A 93 14.40 0.77 -19.29
CA ARG A 93 14.86 1.34 -18.01
C ARG A 93 14.63 0.39 -16.84
N LEU A 94 13.69 -0.54 -16.98
CA LEU A 94 13.32 -1.52 -15.96
C LEU A 94 14.08 -2.85 -16.07
N ALA A 95 14.86 -3.04 -17.14
CA ALA A 95 15.54 -4.31 -17.48
C ALA A 95 17.07 -4.27 -17.30
N ARG A 96 17.62 -3.39 -16.49
CA ARG A 96 19.08 -3.12 -16.45
C ARG A 96 19.92 -4.03 -15.55
N ASP A 97 19.31 -4.90 -14.76
CA ASP A 97 20.02 -5.82 -13.86
C ASP A 97 19.82 -7.27 -14.31
N GLU A 98 20.92 -7.98 -14.60
CA GLU A 98 20.89 -9.41 -14.98
C GLU A 98 20.23 -10.29 -13.90
N ARG A 99 20.32 -9.93 -12.61
CA ARG A 99 19.63 -10.63 -11.54
C ARG A 99 18.11 -10.46 -11.64
N THR A 100 17.64 -9.27 -11.99
CA THR A 100 16.24 -8.98 -12.24
C THR A 100 15.71 -9.81 -13.42
N LEU A 101 16.49 -9.96 -14.49
CA LEU A 101 16.15 -10.80 -15.64
C LEU A 101 16.08 -12.29 -15.27
N ALA A 102 17.06 -12.80 -14.50
CA ALA A 102 17.08 -14.21 -14.07
C ALA A 102 15.91 -14.57 -13.14
N VAL A 103 15.51 -13.67 -12.26
CA VAL A 103 14.34 -13.82 -11.39
C VAL A 103 13.04 -13.72 -12.18
N ARG A 104 13.01 -12.85 -13.19
CA ARG A 104 11.90 -12.68 -14.14
C ARG A 104 11.55 -13.95 -14.91
N GLU A 105 12.53 -14.67 -15.45
CA GLU A 105 12.31 -15.93 -16.16
C GLU A 105 11.66 -17.01 -15.30
N ARG A 106 11.91 -17.03 -14.00
CA ARG A 106 11.27 -17.95 -13.07
C ARG A 106 9.80 -17.63 -12.79
N ALA A 107 9.42 -16.35 -12.82
CA ALA A 107 8.05 -15.90 -12.57
C ALA A 107 7.09 -16.10 -13.76
N ILE A 108 7.62 -16.21 -14.97
CA ILE A 108 6.87 -16.34 -16.24
C ILE A 108 6.57 -17.79 -16.62
N SER A 109 7.15 -18.79 -15.95
CA SER A 109 7.14 -20.18 -16.39
C SER A 109 5.89 -20.96 -16.04
N ALA A 110 4.74 -20.72 -16.72
CA ALA A 110 3.67 -21.71 -16.80
C ALA A 110 2.88 -21.55 -18.11
N LYS A 111 3.46 -21.92 -19.24
CA LYS A 111 2.69 -22.15 -20.47
C LYS A 111 1.94 -23.47 -20.36
N GLY A 112 0.60 -23.42 -20.49
CA GLY A 112 -0.25 -24.60 -20.59
C GLY A 112 -0.90 -25.10 -19.28
N GLY A 113 -1.10 -24.21 -18.31
CA GLY A 113 -1.74 -24.54 -17.04
C GLY A 113 -3.28 -24.51 -17.07
N PRO A 114 -3.93 -24.86 -15.94
CA PRO A 114 -5.37 -24.84 -15.76
C PRO A 114 -5.97 -23.44 -15.99
N ALA A 115 -7.30 -23.37 -16.10
CA ALA A 115 -8.01 -22.09 -16.22
C ALA A 115 -7.58 -21.12 -15.12
N LEU A 116 -7.47 -19.83 -15.48
CA LEU A 116 -7.01 -18.80 -14.55
C LEU A 116 -8.03 -18.60 -13.41
N GLU A 117 -7.55 -18.70 -12.20
CA GLU A 117 -8.31 -18.46 -10.98
C GLU A 117 -7.79 -17.25 -10.21
N LEU A 118 -8.69 -16.52 -9.58
CA LEU A 118 -8.42 -15.44 -8.64
C LEU A 118 -8.57 -15.99 -7.23
N VAL A 119 -7.57 -15.78 -6.39
CA VAL A 119 -7.47 -16.41 -5.08
C VAL A 119 -7.31 -15.34 -4.00
N VAL A 120 -8.03 -15.50 -2.89
CA VAL A 120 -7.79 -14.76 -1.65
C VAL A 120 -7.40 -15.78 -0.60
N GLU A 121 -6.24 -15.58 0.03
CA GLU A 121 -5.68 -16.49 1.02
C GLU A 121 -5.47 -15.79 2.35
N ALA A 122 -5.80 -16.46 3.45
CA ALA A 122 -5.49 -16.00 4.80
C ALA A 122 -4.60 -17.01 5.53
N PHE A 123 -3.61 -16.47 6.20
CA PHE A 123 -2.62 -17.24 6.96
C PHE A 123 -2.59 -16.78 8.41
N GLY A 124 -2.27 -17.69 9.31
CA GLY A 124 -2.03 -17.36 10.72
C GLY A 124 -0.87 -16.37 10.86
N ARG A 125 -1.11 -15.24 11.50
CA ARG A 125 -0.11 -14.19 11.70
C ARG A 125 1.15 -14.67 12.41
N ARG A 126 1.03 -15.70 13.29
CA ARG A 126 2.13 -16.19 14.11
C ARG A 126 2.99 -17.25 13.41
N ASP A 127 2.37 -18.13 12.66
CA ASP A 127 3.01 -19.34 12.15
C ASP A 127 2.94 -19.50 10.62
N GLY A 128 2.24 -18.57 9.93
CA GLY A 128 2.08 -18.62 8.49
C GLY A 128 1.28 -19.78 7.94
N LYS A 129 0.58 -20.55 8.81
CA LYS A 129 -0.27 -21.64 8.33
C LYS A 129 -1.50 -21.09 7.65
N ARG A 130 -1.86 -21.68 6.50
CA ARG A 130 -3.10 -21.31 5.81
C ARG A 130 -4.31 -21.61 6.68
N VAL A 131 -5.13 -20.59 6.93
CA VAL A 131 -6.37 -20.69 7.73
C VAL A 131 -7.55 -20.95 6.81
N TRP A 132 -7.64 -20.20 5.70
CA TRP A 132 -8.66 -20.39 4.69
C TRP A 132 -8.18 -19.87 3.32
N GLU A 133 -8.89 -20.30 2.29
CA GLU A 133 -8.66 -19.91 0.91
C GLU A 133 -10.03 -19.76 0.22
N TYR A 134 -10.20 -18.68 -0.55
CA TYR A 134 -11.35 -18.46 -1.42
C TYR A 134 -10.86 -18.39 -2.86
N ARG A 135 -11.50 -19.14 -3.76
CA ARG A 135 -11.19 -19.18 -5.19
C ARG A 135 -12.40 -18.79 -6.03
N MET A 136 -12.16 -18.10 -7.13
CA MET A 136 -13.12 -17.86 -8.17
C MET A 136 -12.45 -17.88 -9.55
N ALA A 137 -13.17 -18.37 -10.56
CA ALA A 137 -12.70 -18.31 -11.94
C ALA A 137 -12.55 -16.85 -12.38
N ALA A 138 -11.45 -16.53 -13.06
CA ALA A 138 -11.32 -15.25 -13.72
C ALA A 138 -12.26 -15.21 -14.94
N THR A 139 -13.13 -14.20 -14.98
CA THR A 139 -14.13 -14.00 -16.03
C THR A 139 -13.85 -12.73 -16.84
N GLY A 140 -14.59 -12.56 -17.94
CA GLY A 140 -14.49 -11.37 -18.79
C GLY A 140 -13.28 -11.38 -19.73
N THR A 141 -12.99 -10.22 -20.31
CA THR A 141 -11.82 -10.01 -21.16
C THR A 141 -10.57 -9.97 -20.31
N ARG A 142 -9.58 -10.72 -20.67
CA ARG A 142 -8.25 -10.68 -20.01
C ARG A 142 -7.49 -9.48 -20.56
N PRO A 143 -7.28 -8.40 -19.80
CA PRO A 143 -6.47 -7.29 -20.29
C PRO A 143 -5.02 -7.75 -20.47
N GLU A 144 -4.37 -7.24 -21.48
CA GLU A 144 -2.91 -7.29 -21.57
C GLU A 144 -2.33 -6.51 -20.39
N VAL A 145 -1.39 -7.07 -19.68
CA VAL A 145 -0.77 -6.43 -18.51
C VAL A 145 0.74 -6.39 -18.66
N HIS A 146 1.35 -5.37 -18.06
CA HIS A 146 2.81 -5.29 -17.98
C HIS A 146 3.36 -6.49 -17.19
N GLU A 147 4.55 -6.99 -17.56
CA GLU A 147 5.19 -8.16 -16.93
C GLU A 147 5.37 -8.10 -15.40
N LYS A 148 5.46 -6.89 -14.85
CA LYS A 148 5.51 -6.66 -13.39
C LYS A 148 4.12 -6.48 -12.77
N HIS A 149 3.08 -6.72 -13.53
CA HIS A 149 1.69 -6.68 -13.13
C HIS A 149 1.03 -8.05 -13.32
N ASN A 150 -0.02 -8.29 -12.57
CA ASN A 150 -0.97 -9.38 -12.79
C ASN A 150 -2.36 -8.99 -12.28
N LEU A 151 -3.34 -9.88 -12.39
CA LEU A 151 -4.70 -9.58 -11.95
C LEU A 151 -4.80 -9.40 -10.42
N ALA A 152 -3.86 -9.95 -9.65
CA ALA A 152 -3.76 -9.82 -8.19
C ALA A 152 -2.77 -8.72 -7.75
N THR A 153 -2.71 -7.61 -8.49
CA THR A 153 -1.90 -6.44 -8.14
C THR A 153 -2.59 -5.54 -7.10
N PRO A 154 -3.91 -5.23 -7.20
CA PRO A 154 -4.56 -4.44 -6.17
C PRO A 154 -4.47 -5.13 -4.79
N THR A 155 -4.04 -4.38 -3.79
CA THR A 155 -3.99 -4.86 -2.41
C THR A 155 -5.40 -4.91 -1.83
N PRO A 156 -5.80 -5.98 -1.15
CA PRO A 156 -7.08 -6.04 -0.47
C PRO A 156 -7.15 -5.03 0.68
N VAL A 157 -8.36 -4.71 1.14
CA VAL A 157 -8.58 -3.86 2.31
C VAL A 157 -9.60 -4.50 3.24
N SER A 158 -9.49 -4.23 4.54
CA SER A 158 -10.43 -4.73 5.55
C SER A 158 -10.97 -3.62 6.43
N ASP A 159 -12.26 -3.71 6.76
CA ASP A 159 -12.94 -2.87 7.75
C ASP A 159 -12.91 -3.47 9.17
N GLY A 160 -12.16 -4.56 9.38
CA GLY A 160 -12.08 -5.32 10.63
C GLY A 160 -13.14 -6.42 10.77
N GLU A 161 -14.17 -6.42 9.93
CA GLU A 161 -15.22 -7.46 9.87
C GLU A 161 -15.21 -8.21 8.54
N ARG A 162 -14.77 -7.52 7.46
CA ARG A 162 -14.79 -8.00 6.07
C ARG A 162 -13.46 -7.74 5.41
N VAL A 163 -13.19 -8.52 4.38
CA VAL A 163 -12.07 -8.33 3.45
C VAL A 163 -12.66 -8.06 2.07
N TYR A 164 -12.19 -6.99 1.43
CA TYR A 164 -12.57 -6.62 0.08
C TYR A 164 -11.38 -6.84 -0.84
N ALA A 165 -11.49 -7.79 -1.75
CA ALA A 165 -10.45 -8.11 -2.73
C ALA A 165 -10.92 -7.72 -4.13
N TRP A 166 -10.16 -6.84 -4.76
CA TRP A 166 -10.42 -6.34 -6.10
C TRP A 166 -9.31 -6.78 -7.05
N PHE A 167 -9.69 -7.26 -8.22
CA PHE A 167 -8.75 -7.84 -9.18
C PHE A 167 -8.67 -7.01 -10.46
N GLY A 168 -7.54 -7.11 -11.15
CA GLY A 168 -7.22 -6.31 -12.31
C GLY A 168 -8.13 -6.50 -13.53
N ASN A 169 -8.96 -7.54 -13.56
CA ASN A 169 -10.02 -7.73 -14.56
C ASN A 169 -11.37 -7.08 -14.18
N GLY A 170 -11.45 -6.46 -13.01
CA GLY A 170 -12.67 -5.80 -12.51
C GLY A 170 -13.50 -6.63 -11.54
N GLN A 171 -13.18 -7.91 -11.33
CA GLN A 171 -13.88 -8.73 -10.35
C GLN A 171 -13.57 -8.27 -8.93
N LEU A 172 -14.60 -8.09 -8.13
CA LEU A 172 -14.55 -7.63 -6.75
C LEU A 172 -15.35 -8.58 -5.86
N VAL A 173 -14.78 -8.98 -4.74
CA VAL A 173 -15.43 -9.86 -3.76
C VAL A 173 -15.29 -9.29 -2.35
N ALA A 174 -16.35 -9.39 -1.57
CA ALA A 174 -16.34 -9.18 -0.11
C ALA A 174 -16.48 -10.53 0.59
N LEU A 175 -15.55 -10.82 1.49
CA LEU A 175 -15.51 -12.02 2.31
C LEU A 175 -15.65 -11.64 3.78
N ASP A 176 -16.20 -12.51 4.62
CA ASP A 176 -16.01 -12.40 6.06
C ASP A 176 -14.59 -12.84 6.46
N LEU A 177 -14.21 -12.65 7.73
CA LEU A 177 -12.88 -13.05 8.22
C LEU A 177 -12.68 -14.58 8.29
N LYS A 178 -13.71 -15.38 7.98
CA LYS A 178 -13.64 -16.83 7.84
C LYS A 178 -13.52 -17.29 6.39
N GLY A 179 -13.42 -16.35 5.45
CA GLY A 179 -13.29 -16.62 4.01
C GLY A 179 -14.61 -16.91 3.29
N LYS A 180 -15.76 -16.75 3.96
CA LYS A 180 -17.07 -16.93 3.34
C LYS A 180 -17.46 -15.69 2.54
N MET A 181 -17.86 -15.90 1.29
CA MET A 181 -18.34 -14.83 0.43
C MET A 181 -19.65 -14.20 0.96
N ILE A 182 -19.63 -12.87 1.07
CA ILE A 182 -20.81 -12.05 1.43
C ILE A 182 -21.48 -11.55 0.15
N TRP A 183 -20.71 -10.92 -0.72
CA TRP A 183 -21.16 -10.47 -2.05
C TRP A 183 -20.00 -10.42 -3.04
N ARG A 184 -20.33 -10.37 -4.33
CA ARG A 184 -19.37 -10.15 -5.41
C ARG A 184 -19.96 -9.25 -6.48
N LYS A 185 -19.08 -8.54 -7.21
CA LYS A 185 -19.42 -7.71 -8.37
C LYS A 185 -18.38 -7.92 -9.48
N ASP A 186 -18.81 -7.68 -10.69
CA ASP A 186 -17.95 -7.54 -11.85
C ASP A 186 -18.09 -6.10 -12.36
N LEU A 187 -17.01 -5.34 -12.30
CA LEU A 187 -16.91 -3.93 -12.72
C LEU A 187 -16.17 -3.80 -14.06
N GLY A 188 -15.67 -4.92 -14.60
CA GLY A 188 -14.92 -4.96 -15.83
C GLY A 188 -15.80 -4.91 -17.09
N PRO A 189 -15.21 -5.03 -18.28
CA PRO A 189 -13.78 -5.23 -18.49
C PRO A 189 -12.95 -3.95 -18.32
N PHE A 190 -11.71 -4.10 -17.84
CA PHE A 190 -10.77 -2.99 -17.75
C PHE A 190 -9.76 -3.06 -18.91
N ALA A 191 -9.64 -1.95 -19.63
CA ALA A 191 -8.71 -1.82 -20.75
C ALA A 191 -7.57 -0.87 -20.38
N ASN A 192 -6.52 -1.39 -19.78
CA ASN A 192 -5.31 -0.66 -19.46
C ASN A 192 -4.10 -1.51 -19.80
N GLN A 193 -3.29 -1.06 -20.76
CA GLN A 193 -2.08 -1.77 -21.24
C GLN A 193 -1.04 -2.05 -20.15
N TRP A 194 -1.10 -1.33 -19.04
CA TRP A 194 -0.19 -1.50 -17.90
C TRP A 194 -0.80 -2.33 -16.76
N GLY A 195 -2.05 -2.78 -16.93
CA GLY A 195 -2.83 -3.42 -15.87
C GLY A 195 -3.48 -2.43 -14.91
N HIS A 196 -4.29 -2.93 -13.98
CA HIS A 196 -4.98 -2.12 -12.97
C HIS A 196 -4.25 -2.22 -11.63
N GLY A 197 -3.65 -1.13 -11.16
CA GLY A 197 -2.80 -1.09 -9.95
C GLY A 197 -3.44 -0.41 -8.73
N SER A 198 -4.56 0.33 -8.91
CA SER A 198 -5.22 1.03 -7.80
C SER A 198 -5.86 0.02 -6.83
N SER A 199 -5.62 0.20 -5.54
CA SER A 199 -6.25 -0.59 -4.48
C SER A 199 -7.53 0.08 -3.98
N PRO A 200 -8.48 -0.67 -3.38
CA PRO A 200 -9.66 -0.08 -2.74
C PRO A 200 -9.27 0.79 -1.54
N ALA A 201 -10.03 1.85 -1.29
CA ALA A 201 -9.96 2.66 -0.08
C ALA A 201 -11.25 2.55 0.74
N LEU A 202 -11.16 2.69 2.05
CA LEU A 202 -12.33 2.66 2.94
C LEU A 202 -12.61 4.04 3.52
N TYR A 203 -13.89 4.38 3.58
CA TYR A 203 -14.36 5.59 4.24
C TYR A 203 -15.72 5.38 4.90
N LYS A 204 -15.77 5.33 6.24
CA LYS A 204 -17.04 5.27 7.03
C LYS A 204 -18.05 4.26 6.47
N GLY A 205 -17.60 3.03 6.23
CA GLY A 205 -18.41 1.94 5.68
C GLY A 205 -18.56 1.92 4.15
N LEU A 206 -18.04 2.92 3.45
CA LEU A 206 -17.95 2.94 2.00
C LEU A 206 -16.64 2.32 1.51
N LEU A 207 -16.73 1.51 0.46
CA LEU A 207 -15.62 1.01 -0.32
C LEU A 207 -15.48 1.90 -1.56
N VAL A 208 -14.37 2.66 -1.65
CA VAL A 208 -14.12 3.59 -2.75
C VAL A 208 -13.11 3.01 -3.72
N LEU A 209 -13.43 3.02 -5.01
CA LEU A 209 -12.68 2.44 -6.10
C LEU A 209 -12.36 3.51 -7.15
N LEU A 210 -11.10 3.58 -7.56
CA LEU A 210 -10.65 4.44 -8.67
C LEU A 210 -10.45 3.60 -9.92
N VAL A 211 -11.18 3.91 -10.96
CA VAL A 211 -11.01 3.34 -12.31
C VAL A 211 -10.62 4.48 -13.25
N ASP A 212 -9.33 4.75 -13.39
CA ASP A 212 -8.79 5.70 -14.36
C ASP A 212 -8.18 4.92 -15.54
N HIS A 213 -9.03 4.54 -16.48
CA HIS A 213 -8.66 3.83 -17.71
C HIS A 213 -9.11 4.65 -18.94
N ARG A 214 -8.36 4.58 -20.04
CA ARG A 214 -8.60 5.43 -21.21
C ARG A 214 -10.03 5.38 -21.77
N PRO A 215 -10.71 4.21 -21.88
CA PRO A 215 -12.07 4.20 -22.41
C PRO A 215 -13.10 4.76 -21.46
N ALA A 216 -12.92 4.62 -20.14
CA ALA A 216 -13.84 5.13 -19.13
C ALA A 216 -13.11 5.36 -17.82
N ALA A 217 -13.13 6.59 -17.31
CA ALA A 217 -12.56 6.93 -16.02
C ALA A 217 -13.66 7.35 -15.05
N TYR A 218 -13.68 6.74 -13.87
CA TYR A 218 -14.68 7.05 -12.84
C TYR A 218 -14.17 6.74 -11.44
N LEU A 219 -14.76 7.41 -10.46
CA LEU A 219 -14.76 7.03 -9.05
C LEU A 219 -16.08 6.37 -8.72
N LEU A 220 -16.03 5.32 -7.91
CA LEU A 220 -17.20 4.56 -7.47
C LEU A 220 -17.13 4.33 -5.97
N ALA A 221 -18.20 4.61 -5.23
CA ALA A 221 -18.35 4.17 -3.86
C ALA A 221 -19.47 3.15 -3.72
N LEU A 222 -19.14 2.07 -3.03
CA LEU A 222 -20.07 1.00 -2.71
C LEU A 222 -20.30 0.96 -1.21
N GLU A 223 -21.52 0.61 -0.78
CA GLU A 223 -21.78 0.20 0.59
C GLU A 223 -20.99 -1.08 0.89
N GLY A 224 -20.08 -1.05 1.85
CA GLY A 224 -19.23 -2.21 2.16
C GLY A 224 -20.01 -3.46 2.52
N LYS A 225 -21.13 -3.32 3.25
CA LYS A 225 -21.94 -4.45 3.71
C LYS A 225 -22.67 -5.17 2.57
N THR A 226 -23.15 -4.43 1.57
CA THR A 226 -24.07 -4.96 0.54
C THR A 226 -23.49 -4.94 -0.87
N GLY A 227 -22.44 -4.14 -1.10
CA GLY A 227 -21.92 -3.87 -2.43
C GLY A 227 -22.80 -2.96 -3.28
N GLU A 228 -23.85 -2.33 -2.73
CA GLU A 228 -24.69 -1.39 -3.46
C GLU A 228 -23.95 -0.11 -3.79
N VAL A 229 -24.20 0.43 -4.99
CA VAL A 229 -23.60 1.71 -5.40
C VAL A 229 -24.24 2.85 -4.62
N LYS A 230 -23.41 3.62 -3.91
CA LYS A 230 -23.83 4.83 -3.20
C LYS A 230 -23.67 6.07 -4.05
N TRP A 231 -22.54 6.19 -4.74
CA TRP A 231 -22.31 7.25 -5.69
C TRP A 231 -21.30 6.82 -6.76
N ARG A 232 -21.38 7.47 -7.92
CA ARG A 232 -20.43 7.33 -9.02
C ARG A 232 -20.16 8.69 -9.63
N VAL A 233 -18.88 8.97 -9.88
CA VAL A 233 -18.43 10.21 -10.54
C VAL A 233 -17.73 9.85 -11.82
N ASP A 234 -18.25 10.32 -12.96
CA ASP A 234 -17.55 10.26 -14.23
C ASP A 234 -16.39 11.26 -14.22
N ARG A 235 -15.19 10.79 -14.54
CA ARG A 235 -13.96 11.59 -14.56
C ARG A 235 -13.52 11.95 -15.98
N GLY A 236 -14.35 11.64 -16.97
CA GLY A 236 -14.11 11.90 -18.39
C GLY A 236 -13.27 10.81 -19.07
N LYS A 237 -12.90 11.06 -20.32
CA LYS A 237 -12.13 10.12 -21.14
C LYS A 237 -10.62 10.40 -21.07
N GLY A 238 -9.83 9.36 -21.29
CA GLY A 238 -8.38 9.46 -21.49
C GLY A 238 -7.57 9.62 -20.22
N ARG A 239 -8.16 9.49 -19.03
CA ARG A 239 -7.42 9.48 -17.77
C ARG A 239 -6.72 8.14 -17.55
N VAL A 240 -5.55 8.21 -16.94
CA VAL A 240 -4.77 7.04 -16.53
C VAL A 240 -4.20 7.30 -15.13
N SER A 241 -4.42 6.37 -14.22
CA SER A 241 -3.79 6.36 -12.91
C SER A 241 -3.68 4.94 -12.38
N HIS A 242 -2.61 4.67 -11.65
CA HIS A 242 -2.41 3.43 -10.90
C HIS A 242 -2.38 3.72 -9.39
N SER A 243 -2.51 5.01 -9.00
CA SER A 243 -2.47 5.40 -7.59
C SER A 243 -3.71 4.90 -6.84
N THR A 244 -3.52 4.56 -5.58
CA THR A 244 -4.62 4.28 -4.65
C THR A 244 -5.15 5.60 -4.10
N PRO A 245 -6.47 5.85 -4.11
CA PRO A 245 -7.06 7.01 -3.46
C PRO A 245 -6.77 7.02 -1.96
N VAL A 246 -6.52 8.20 -1.40
CA VAL A 246 -6.21 8.35 0.04
C VAL A 246 -7.18 9.35 0.67
N VAL A 247 -7.79 8.94 1.78
CA VAL A 247 -8.64 9.85 2.56
C VAL A 247 -7.76 10.63 3.54
N VAL A 248 -7.92 11.95 3.54
CA VAL A 248 -7.17 12.87 4.41
C VAL A 248 -8.14 13.75 5.20
N ALA A 249 -7.74 14.12 6.41
CA ALA A 249 -8.49 15.10 7.20
C ALA A 249 -8.25 16.49 6.64
N GLY A 250 -9.32 17.17 6.24
CA GLY A 250 -9.29 18.55 5.80
C GLY A 250 -9.97 19.49 6.79
N PRO A 251 -9.74 20.80 6.71
CA PRO A 251 -10.28 21.79 7.65
C PRO A 251 -11.81 21.95 7.55
N ARG A 252 -12.42 21.45 6.50
CA ARG A 252 -13.88 21.49 6.27
C ARG A 252 -14.52 20.11 6.16
N GLY A 253 -13.83 19.07 6.57
CA GLY A 253 -14.23 17.67 6.48
C GLY A 253 -13.20 16.83 5.73
N ASP A 254 -13.40 15.52 5.73
CA ASP A 254 -12.49 14.58 5.08
C ASP A 254 -12.50 14.76 3.55
N GLU A 255 -11.36 14.58 2.92
CA GLU A 255 -11.14 14.71 1.48
C GLU A 255 -10.52 13.43 0.91
N LEU A 256 -11.00 12.98 -0.24
CA LEU A 256 -10.45 11.86 -0.99
C LEU A 256 -9.49 12.39 -2.06
N ILE A 257 -8.22 12.12 -1.90
CA ILE A 257 -7.16 12.60 -2.81
C ILE A 257 -6.89 11.56 -3.87
N VAL A 258 -6.94 11.99 -5.12
CA VAL A 258 -6.67 11.17 -6.30
C VAL A 258 -5.53 11.78 -7.11
N ASN A 259 -4.40 11.06 -7.17
CA ASN A 259 -3.27 11.43 -8.03
C ASN A 259 -3.52 10.86 -9.44
N SER A 260 -3.91 11.69 -10.40
CA SER A 260 -4.25 11.26 -11.76
C SER A 260 -3.33 11.91 -12.81
N ASP A 261 -3.37 11.42 -14.04
CA ASP A 261 -2.44 11.82 -15.11
C ASP A 261 -2.49 13.30 -15.47
N GLN A 262 -3.67 13.90 -15.49
CA GLN A 262 -3.84 15.30 -15.84
C GLN A 262 -3.63 16.23 -14.65
N ARG A 263 -4.11 15.82 -13.47
CA ARG A 263 -4.10 16.67 -12.28
C ARG A 263 -4.32 15.83 -11.01
N VAL A 264 -4.03 16.42 -9.88
CA VAL A 264 -4.51 15.92 -8.59
C VAL A 264 -5.92 16.43 -8.37
N ASP A 265 -6.82 15.56 -7.99
CA ASP A 265 -8.19 15.91 -7.64
C ASP A 265 -8.48 15.58 -6.17
N ALA A 266 -9.29 16.40 -5.50
CA ALA A 266 -9.84 16.11 -4.19
C ALA A 266 -11.36 16.09 -4.24
N TYR A 267 -11.95 15.05 -3.66
CA TYR A 267 -13.39 14.84 -3.63
C TYR A 267 -13.89 14.73 -2.20
N ALA A 268 -15.15 15.05 -1.95
CA ALA A 268 -15.85 14.70 -0.73
C ALA A 268 -16.08 13.17 -0.72
N PRO A 269 -15.48 12.40 0.20
CA PRO A 269 -15.52 10.93 0.11
C PRO A 269 -16.92 10.32 0.34
N GLY A 270 -17.82 11.08 1.00
CA GLY A 270 -19.19 10.65 1.24
C GLY A 270 -20.15 10.83 0.07
N THR A 271 -19.84 11.73 -0.90
CA THR A 271 -20.75 12.11 -2.00
C THR A 271 -20.11 12.03 -3.37
N GLY A 272 -18.79 12.04 -3.46
CA GLY A 272 -18.04 12.14 -4.71
C GLY A 272 -18.00 13.56 -5.31
N GLU A 273 -18.45 14.60 -4.59
CA GLU A 273 -18.35 16.00 -5.03
C GLU A 273 -16.88 16.39 -5.22
N LEU A 274 -16.53 16.98 -6.37
CA LEU A 274 -15.20 17.54 -6.62
C LEU A 274 -15.02 18.84 -5.81
N LEU A 275 -14.05 18.85 -4.92
CA LEU A 275 -13.77 19.98 -4.03
C LEU A 275 -12.76 20.96 -4.62
N TRP A 276 -11.62 20.41 -5.06
CA TRP A 276 -10.53 21.18 -5.64
C TRP A 276 -9.65 20.31 -6.54
N TRP A 277 -8.78 20.94 -7.34
CA TRP A 277 -7.77 20.25 -8.15
C TRP A 277 -6.49 21.09 -8.26
N ALA A 278 -5.39 20.43 -8.64
CA ALA A 278 -4.11 21.07 -8.87
C ALA A 278 -3.41 20.52 -10.11
N GLY A 279 -2.87 21.41 -10.92
CA GLY A 279 -2.08 21.12 -12.12
C GLY A 279 -2.92 20.71 -13.33
N SER A 280 -2.26 20.73 -14.48
CA SER A 280 -2.86 20.40 -15.78
C SER A 280 -1.92 19.61 -16.70
N GLU A 281 -0.70 19.28 -16.22
CA GLU A 281 0.31 18.58 -17.00
C GLU A 281 0.11 17.08 -16.97
N ARG A 282 0.18 16.45 -18.14
CA ARG A 282 0.09 15.00 -18.26
C ARG A 282 1.31 14.31 -17.65
N GLN A 283 1.05 13.44 -16.69
CA GLN A 283 1.99 12.57 -16.02
C GLN A 283 1.48 11.12 -16.11
N THR A 284 2.20 10.16 -15.55
CA THR A 284 1.67 8.81 -15.34
C THR A 284 1.86 8.45 -13.87
N PRO A 285 0.91 8.82 -13.01
CA PRO A 285 1.06 8.61 -11.59
C PRO A 285 0.81 7.15 -11.23
N ILE A 286 1.81 6.55 -10.59
CA ILE A 286 1.72 5.27 -9.90
C ILE A 286 1.70 5.51 -8.40
N PRO A 287 2.56 6.43 -7.87
CA PRO A 287 2.59 6.71 -6.44
C PRO A 287 1.29 7.31 -5.94
N SER A 288 0.87 6.88 -4.75
CA SER A 288 -0.26 7.47 -4.03
C SER A 288 0.19 8.61 -3.13
N ALA A 289 -0.76 9.44 -2.74
CA ALA A 289 -0.52 10.52 -1.79
C ALA A 289 -0.22 9.98 -0.40
N VAL A 290 0.51 10.77 0.39
CA VAL A 290 0.73 10.56 1.82
C VAL A 290 0.32 11.82 2.55
N PHE A 291 -0.44 11.67 3.64
CA PHE A 291 -0.90 12.81 4.45
C PHE A 291 -0.26 12.77 5.83
N ALA A 292 0.46 13.81 6.18
CA ALA A 292 1.06 13.95 7.49
C ALA A 292 1.13 15.43 7.90
N ASP A 293 0.90 15.71 9.16
CA ASP A 293 1.02 17.05 9.76
C ASP A 293 0.24 18.14 8.99
N GLY A 294 -0.94 17.79 8.48
CA GLY A 294 -1.81 18.71 7.73
C GLY A 294 -1.35 19.01 6.30
N VAL A 295 -0.39 18.25 5.77
CA VAL A 295 0.15 18.40 4.42
C VAL A 295 0.05 17.09 3.64
N ILE A 296 -0.32 17.18 2.38
CA ILE A 296 -0.38 16.09 1.41
C ILE A 296 0.93 16.12 0.62
N TYR A 297 1.68 15.01 0.62
CA TYR A 297 2.89 14.84 -0.18
C TYR A 297 2.65 13.77 -1.23
N MET A 298 3.12 13.98 -2.46
CA MET A 298 3.00 12.99 -3.52
C MET A 298 4.07 13.14 -4.59
N SER A 299 4.47 12.03 -5.19
CA SER A 299 5.20 12.03 -6.44
C SER A 299 4.20 12.00 -7.60
N ARG A 300 4.48 12.78 -8.65
CA ARG A 300 3.65 12.83 -9.86
C ARG A 300 3.94 11.68 -10.83
N GLY A 301 4.88 10.79 -10.48
CA GLY A 301 5.19 9.57 -11.24
C GLY A 301 6.02 9.81 -12.50
N TYR A 302 5.76 9.01 -13.55
CA TYR A 302 6.57 8.99 -14.76
C TYR A 302 6.50 10.29 -15.55
N ARG A 303 7.56 10.69 -16.03
CA ARG A 303 8.23 11.68 -16.85
C ARG A 303 9.13 12.59 -16.05
N ASN A 304 8.65 13.30 -15.05
CA ASN A 304 9.48 14.24 -14.27
C ASN A 304 9.64 13.80 -12.81
N SER A 305 8.78 12.92 -12.29
CA SER A 305 8.76 12.48 -10.88
C SER A 305 8.84 13.66 -9.90
N ASP A 306 8.12 14.74 -10.20
CA ASP A 306 8.06 15.89 -9.32
C ASP A 306 7.36 15.54 -8.00
N ILE A 307 7.89 16.08 -6.90
CA ILE A 307 7.23 16.01 -5.60
C ILE A 307 6.42 17.28 -5.40
N TRP A 308 5.19 17.11 -4.97
CA TRP A 308 4.32 18.21 -4.59
C TRP A 308 3.93 18.10 -3.13
N ALA A 309 3.98 19.24 -2.41
CA ALA A 309 3.38 19.40 -1.10
C ALA A 309 2.17 20.31 -1.20
N MET A 310 1.04 19.89 -0.66
CA MET A 310 -0.24 20.57 -0.80
C MET A 310 -0.99 20.59 0.52
N ARG A 311 -1.84 21.59 0.72
CA ARG A 311 -2.79 21.60 1.86
C ARG A 311 -4.16 21.12 1.41
N PRO A 312 -4.85 20.31 2.24
CA PRO A 312 -6.27 20.07 2.04
C PRO A 312 -7.09 21.34 2.31
N GLY A 313 -8.36 21.32 1.96
CA GLY A 313 -9.29 22.43 2.22
C GLY A 313 -9.40 23.44 1.10
N GLY A 314 -8.84 23.21 -0.07
CA GLY A 314 -8.98 24.06 -1.26
C GLY A 314 -10.41 24.15 -1.80
N ARG A 315 -10.63 25.06 -2.74
CA ARG A 315 -11.81 25.14 -3.61
C ARG A 315 -11.34 25.54 -5.02
N GLY A 316 -11.90 24.89 -6.04
CA GLY A 316 -11.48 25.13 -7.42
C GLY A 316 -10.02 24.74 -7.67
N GLU A 317 -9.33 25.49 -8.50
CA GLU A 317 -7.91 25.27 -8.75
C GLU A 317 -7.04 25.78 -7.60
N VAL A 318 -6.08 24.93 -7.15
CA VAL A 318 -5.14 25.27 -6.07
C VAL A 318 -3.70 25.07 -6.53
N THR A 319 -2.76 25.70 -5.84
CA THR A 319 -1.33 25.58 -6.10
C THR A 319 -0.63 24.82 -4.97
N PRO A 320 0.40 24.02 -5.27
CA PRO A 320 1.24 23.41 -4.24
C PRO A 320 1.93 24.45 -3.35
N LEU A 321 2.16 24.09 -2.08
CA LEU A 321 2.99 24.86 -1.15
C LEU A 321 4.42 25.00 -1.65
N TRP A 322 4.95 23.87 -2.14
CA TRP A 322 6.23 23.80 -2.80
C TRP A 322 6.25 22.59 -3.78
N ARG A 323 7.20 22.66 -4.71
CA ARG A 323 7.51 21.59 -5.66
C ARG A 323 8.99 21.31 -5.67
N MET A 324 9.38 20.03 -5.75
CA MET A 324 10.75 19.59 -5.99
C MET A 324 10.78 18.88 -7.36
N ALA A 325 11.49 19.43 -8.31
CA ALA A 325 11.61 18.86 -9.65
C ALA A 325 12.53 17.61 -9.64
N ASN A 326 12.13 16.57 -10.37
CA ASN A 326 12.93 15.37 -10.63
C ASN A 326 13.47 14.65 -9.36
N GLY A 327 12.84 14.85 -8.22
CA GLY A 327 13.29 14.29 -6.93
C GLY A 327 12.53 13.07 -6.47
N GLY A 328 11.42 12.76 -7.12
CA GLY A 328 10.48 11.76 -6.67
C GLY A 328 10.73 10.36 -7.16
N SER A 329 9.87 9.48 -6.69
CA SER A 329 9.79 8.09 -7.11
C SER A 329 8.93 7.96 -8.36
N TYR A 330 9.28 7.02 -9.24
CA TYR A 330 8.42 6.65 -10.37
C TYR A 330 7.28 5.74 -9.92
N VAL A 331 7.60 4.64 -9.23
CA VAL A 331 6.63 3.63 -8.79
C VAL A 331 6.36 3.71 -7.28
N PRO A 332 7.37 3.70 -6.39
CA PRO A 332 7.14 3.73 -4.96
C PRO A 332 6.46 5.01 -4.50
N SER A 333 5.53 4.91 -3.55
CA SER A 333 4.98 6.08 -2.88
C SER A 333 5.99 6.64 -1.88
N ILE A 334 5.93 7.94 -1.65
CA ILE A 334 6.77 8.64 -0.68
C ILE A 334 6.46 8.11 0.72
N LEU A 335 7.47 8.08 1.59
CA LEU A 335 7.29 7.88 3.02
C LEU A 335 7.62 9.18 3.74
N GLN A 336 6.68 9.69 4.54
CA GLN A 336 6.95 10.76 5.50
C GLN A 336 7.19 10.13 6.88
N TYR A 337 8.32 10.42 7.50
CA TYR A 337 8.63 9.94 8.84
C TYR A 337 9.59 10.90 9.57
N GLN A 338 9.24 11.30 10.80
CA GLN A 338 10.04 12.19 11.68
C GLN A 338 10.46 13.50 10.99
N GLY A 339 9.53 14.18 10.31
CA GLY A 339 9.78 15.46 9.65
C GLY A 339 10.61 15.38 8.37
N LEU A 340 10.80 14.18 7.83
CA LEU A 340 11.56 13.92 6.60
C LEU A 340 10.73 13.12 5.59
N LEU A 341 11.00 13.33 4.32
CA LEU A 341 10.49 12.53 3.20
C LEU A 341 11.58 11.56 2.74
N TYR A 342 11.22 10.29 2.60
CA TYR A 342 12.10 9.25 2.04
C TYR A 342 11.52 8.75 0.74
N MET A 343 12.32 8.79 -0.31
CA MET A 343 11.94 8.44 -1.68
C MET A 343 12.99 7.50 -2.27
N THR A 344 12.52 6.44 -2.92
CA THR A 344 13.37 5.48 -3.62
C THR A 344 13.04 5.51 -5.10
N ASN A 345 13.98 5.14 -5.94
CA ASN A 345 13.76 5.07 -7.38
C ASN A 345 14.25 3.77 -8.01
N GLU A 346 13.95 3.61 -9.29
CA GLU A 346 14.25 2.44 -10.11
C GLU A 346 15.74 2.27 -10.47
N VAL A 347 16.60 3.20 -10.06
CA VAL A 347 18.06 3.10 -10.25
C VAL A 347 18.83 2.99 -8.94
N GLY A 348 18.13 2.59 -7.86
CA GLY A 348 18.74 2.29 -6.57
C GLY A 348 19.19 3.51 -5.76
N VAL A 349 18.60 4.67 -6.04
CA VAL A 349 18.91 5.90 -5.28
C VAL A 349 17.82 6.18 -4.26
N VAL A 350 18.22 6.48 -3.05
CA VAL A 350 17.37 6.96 -1.96
C VAL A 350 17.60 8.44 -1.78
N THR A 351 16.53 9.23 -1.79
CA THR A 351 16.58 10.67 -1.51
C THR A 351 15.82 10.94 -0.22
N CYS A 352 16.46 11.65 0.71
CA CYS A 352 15.83 12.19 1.91
C CYS A 352 15.70 13.71 1.75
N ALA A 353 14.49 14.24 2.01
CA ALA A 353 14.21 15.65 1.89
C ALA A 353 13.47 16.19 3.12
N ASP A 354 13.59 17.46 3.38
CA ASP A 354 12.91 18.17 4.46
C ASP A 354 11.43 18.40 4.10
N VAL A 355 10.51 18.08 4.98
CA VAL A 355 9.07 18.18 4.71
C VAL A 355 8.58 19.62 4.50
N ALA A 356 9.22 20.60 5.15
CA ALA A 356 8.76 21.99 5.11
C ALA A 356 9.12 22.68 3.79
N THR A 357 10.26 22.30 3.20
CA THR A 357 10.84 23.02 2.06
C THR A 357 11.02 22.16 0.81
N GLY A 358 11.00 20.84 0.93
CA GLY A 358 11.40 19.93 -0.13
C GLY A 358 12.92 19.91 -0.41
N ALA A 359 13.73 20.61 0.40
CA ALA A 359 15.18 20.64 0.21
C ALA A 359 15.78 19.25 0.49
N VAL A 360 16.66 18.79 -0.40
CA VAL A 360 17.38 17.52 -0.22
C VAL A 360 18.29 17.61 0.98
N VAL A 361 18.11 16.71 1.95
CA VAL A 361 18.94 16.57 3.15
C VAL A 361 20.14 15.66 2.87
N TRP A 362 19.89 14.54 2.21
CA TRP A 362 20.93 13.62 1.72
C TRP A 362 20.38 12.80 0.53
N LYS A 363 21.31 12.24 -0.23
CA LYS A 363 21.04 11.36 -1.36
C LYS A 363 22.11 10.29 -1.43
N GLU A 364 21.67 9.01 -1.41
CA GLU A 364 22.58 7.86 -1.39
C GLU A 364 22.17 6.83 -2.43
N ARG A 365 23.16 6.16 -3.02
CA ARG A 365 22.95 5.03 -3.90
C ARG A 365 23.17 3.73 -3.14
N LEU A 366 22.09 3.04 -2.83
CA LEU A 366 22.13 1.73 -2.16
C LEU A 366 22.28 0.57 -3.15
N GLY A 367 21.93 0.77 -4.41
CA GLY A 367 21.85 -0.28 -5.42
C GLY A 367 20.45 -0.93 -5.48
N GLY A 368 20.28 -1.89 -6.40
CA GLY A 368 18.99 -2.54 -6.65
C GLY A 368 18.01 -1.64 -7.40
N ILE A 369 16.79 -2.13 -7.52
CA ILE A 369 15.64 -1.47 -8.16
C ILE A 369 14.50 -1.47 -7.15
N PHE A 370 13.87 -0.33 -6.89
CA PHE A 370 12.78 -0.23 -5.92
C PHE A 370 11.43 -0.05 -6.62
N PHE A 371 10.51 -1.00 -6.39
CA PHE A 371 9.09 -0.91 -6.74
C PHE A 371 8.20 -0.90 -5.51
N ALA A 372 8.61 -1.60 -4.45
CA ALA A 372 7.95 -1.59 -3.16
C ALA A 372 8.04 -0.20 -2.53
N SER A 373 6.94 0.30 -1.98
CA SER A 373 6.94 1.53 -1.19
C SER A 373 7.59 1.30 0.16
N PRO A 374 8.39 2.26 0.66
CA PRO A 374 9.03 2.15 1.97
C PRO A 374 8.03 2.15 3.12
N VAL A 375 8.42 1.53 4.23
CA VAL A 375 7.68 1.57 5.51
C VAL A 375 8.61 1.99 6.64
N ALA A 376 8.04 2.54 7.73
CA ALA A 376 8.84 2.96 8.88
C ALA A 376 8.15 2.72 10.23
N GLY A 377 8.97 2.61 11.24
CA GLY A 377 8.61 2.53 12.66
C GLY A 377 9.86 2.36 13.51
N ASP A 378 9.76 2.61 14.82
CA ASP A 378 10.83 2.37 15.77
C ASP A 378 12.17 3.07 15.41
N GLY A 379 12.09 4.29 14.87
CA GLY A 379 13.27 5.03 14.42
C GLY A 379 13.96 4.47 13.17
N LYS A 380 13.32 3.57 12.44
CA LYS A 380 13.89 2.88 11.27
C LYS A 380 13.04 3.07 10.02
N VAL A 381 13.71 3.06 8.87
CA VAL A 381 13.09 3.05 7.53
C VAL A 381 13.51 1.78 6.82
N TYR A 382 12.55 1.07 6.25
CA TYR A 382 12.73 -0.20 5.55
C TYR A 382 12.49 -0.01 4.07
N LEU A 383 13.47 -0.36 3.26
CA LEU A 383 13.47 -0.20 1.81
C LEU A 383 13.69 -1.57 1.16
N LEU A 384 12.68 -2.10 0.46
CA LEU A 384 12.72 -3.41 -0.17
C LEU A 384 12.98 -3.27 -1.67
N SER A 385 14.07 -3.87 -2.16
CA SER A 385 14.39 -3.92 -3.57
C SER A 385 13.65 -5.08 -4.28
N GLU A 386 13.50 -4.99 -5.58
CA GLU A 386 12.94 -6.07 -6.41
C GLU A 386 13.76 -7.36 -6.30
N THR A 387 15.07 -7.26 -6.16
CA THR A 387 16.00 -8.40 -6.06
C THR A 387 16.05 -9.05 -4.68
N GLY A 388 15.23 -8.56 -3.72
CA GLY A 388 15.06 -9.20 -2.42
C GLY A 388 15.95 -8.65 -1.31
N GLU A 389 16.69 -7.58 -1.59
CA GLU A 389 17.47 -6.89 -0.57
C GLU A 389 16.57 -5.94 0.21
N MET A 390 16.55 -6.08 1.54
CA MET A 390 15.91 -5.13 2.43
C MET A 390 16.97 -4.32 3.16
N TYR A 391 17.04 -3.04 2.84
CA TYR A 391 17.87 -2.09 3.58
C TYR A 391 17.09 -1.57 4.78
N VAL A 392 17.71 -1.60 5.96
CA VAL A 392 17.20 -1.01 7.19
C VAL A 392 18.05 0.22 7.49
N LEU A 393 17.44 1.39 7.42
CA LEU A 393 18.12 2.65 7.69
C LEU A 393 17.68 3.21 9.04
N ARG A 394 18.60 3.90 9.75
CA ARG A 394 18.19 4.79 10.83
C ARG A 394 17.47 6.00 10.23
N ALA A 395 16.27 6.29 10.75
CA ALA A 395 15.57 7.52 10.36
C ALA A 395 16.36 8.75 10.86
N GLY A 396 16.55 9.74 9.99
CA GLY A 396 17.24 10.98 10.39
C GLY A 396 17.89 11.73 9.25
N ARG A 397 18.59 12.81 9.63
CA ARG A 397 19.23 13.76 8.71
C ARG A 397 20.61 13.32 8.20
N LYS A 398 21.01 12.08 8.48
CA LYS A 398 22.21 11.43 7.93
C LYS A 398 21.81 10.08 7.36
N ALA A 399 22.39 9.71 6.24
CA ALA A 399 22.23 8.38 5.69
C ALA A 399 23.04 7.38 6.55
N GLU A 400 22.34 6.47 7.22
CA GLU A 400 22.97 5.42 8.03
C GLU A 400 22.25 4.10 7.77
N VAL A 401 22.91 3.18 7.09
CA VAL A 401 22.43 1.81 6.85
C VAL A 401 22.78 0.98 8.08
N LEU A 402 21.74 0.49 8.77
CA LEU A 402 21.89 -0.38 9.95
C LEU A 402 22.12 -1.84 9.53
N ALA A 403 21.44 -2.28 8.48
CA ALA A 403 21.56 -3.63 7.96
C ALA A 403 21.12 -3.70 6.48
N LYS A 404 21.65 -4.71 5.80
CA LYS A 404 21.18 -5.19 4.48
C LYS A 404 20.85 -6.67 4.62
N ASN A 405 19.60 -7.01 4.42
CA ASN A 405 19.04 -8.36 4.59
C ASN A 405 18.63 -8.93 3.23
N GLU A 406 18.74 -10.26 3.06
CA GLU A 406 18.38 -10.93 1.80
C GLU A 406 17.58 -12.20 2.09
N LEU A 407 16.52 -12.44 1.28
CA LEU A 407 15.69 -13.64 1.36
C LEU A 407 15.74 -14.51 0.10
N GLY A 408 16.43 -14.06 -0.95
CA GLY A 408 16.61 -14.82 -2.19
C GLY A 408 15.36 -14.93 -3.07
N GLU A 409 14.39 -14.04 -2.88
CA GLU A 409 13.13 -13.99 -3.63
C GLU A 409 12.96 -12.62 -4.30
N ARG A 410 12.09 -12.56 -5.30
CA ARG A 410 11.70 -11.31 -5.95
C ARG A 410 10.54 -10.66 -5.23
N PHE A 411 10.63 -9.33 -5.01
CA PHE A 411 9.59 -8.56 -4.32
C PHE A 411 9.16 -7.33 -5.11
N LEU A 412 7.88 -7.23 -5.40
CA LEU A 412 7.24 -6.02 -5.95
C LEU A 412 6.26 -5.41 -4.96
N ALA A 413 5.73 -6.21 -4.05
CA ALA A 413 4.78 -5.82 -3.02
C ALA A 413 5.44 -4.99 -1.92
N SER A 414 4.74 -3.98 -1.41
CA SER A 414 5.19 -3.23 -0.24
C SER A 414 5.04 -4.07 1.04
N PRO A 415 5.95 -3.92 2.03
CA PRO A 415 5.85 -4.63 3.29
C PRO A 415 4.61 -4.25 4.11
N ALA A 416 4.15 -5.17 4.96
CA ALA A 416 3.23 -4.88 6.06
C ALA A 416 3.93 -5.07 7.41
N VAL A 417 3.54 -4.30 8.42
CA VAL A 417 4.16 -4.37 9.76
C VAL A 417 3.08 -4.54 10.82
N SER A 418 3.18 -5.59 11.60
CA SER A 418 2.23 -5.88 12.70
C SER A 418 2.80 -6.92 13.67
N GLY A 419 2.62 -6.70 14.97
CA GLY A 419 3.03 -7.62 16.01
C GLY A 419 4.55 -7.79 16.15
N GLY A 420 5.31 -6.72 15.91
CA GLY A 420 6.77 -6.73 15.92
C GLY A 420 7.38 -7.49 14.74
N ARG A 421 6.59 -7.77 13.70
CA ARG A 421 7.00 -8.50 12.50
C ARG A 421 6.82 -7.66 11.25
N ILE A 422 7.61 -8.00 10.24
CA ILE A 422 7.47 -7.52 8.88
C ILE A 422 6.99 -8.70 8.02
N TYR A 423 5.89 -8.51 7.31
CA TYR A 423 5.34 -9.48 6.36
C TYR A 423 5.74 -9.06 4.95
N LEU A 424 6.41 -9.96 4.24
CA LEU A 424 6.93 -9.74 2.91
C LEU A 424 6.32 -10.75 1.96
N ARG A 425 5.79 -10.28 0.84
CA ARG A 425 5.26 -11.13 -0.20
C ARG A 425 6.15 -11.09 -1.43
N GLY A 426 6.75 -12.23 -1.76
CA GLY A 426 7.36 -12.51 -3.05
C GLY A 426 6.31 -12.92 -4.10
N ASP A 427 6.75 -13.31 -5.30
CA ASP A 427 5.83 -13.68 -6.39
C ASP A 427 4.87 -14.82 -5.98
N GLY A 428 5.39 -15.90 -5.39
CA GLY A 428 4.61 -17.06 -4.96
C GLY A 428 4.85 -17.46 -3.50
N VAL A 429 5.31 -16.55 -2.64
CA VAL A 429 5.70 -16.87 -1.28
C VAL A 429 5.39 -15.72 -0.30
N LEU A 430 5.03 -16.06 0.92
CA LEU A 430 4.82 -15.13 2.04
C LEU A 430 5.83 -15.42 3.15
N PHE A 431 6.50 -14.37 3.62
CA PHE A 431 7.39 -14.43 4.77
C PHE A 431 6.84 -13.64 5.95
N GLY A 432 7.04 -14.15 7.15
CA GLY A 432 6.99 -13.39 8.38
C GLY A 432 8.39 -13.25 8.95
N VAL A 433 8.89 -12.02 9.08
CA VAL A 433 10.25 -11.73 9.53
C VAL A 433 10.23 -11.04 10.89
N GLY A 434 11.10 -11.42 11.80
CA GLY A 434 11.14 -10.90 13.16
C GLY A 434 10.05 -11.48 14.05
N GLY A 435 9.78 -10.78 15.18
CA GLY A 435 8.94 -11.27 16.27
C GLY A 435 9.75 -12.15 17.23
N ALA A 436 9.51 -12.02 18.54
CA ALA A 436 10.19 -12.84 19.53
C ALA A 436 9.91 -14.32 19.25
N GLN A 437 10.94 -15.11 19.06
CA GLN A 437 10.89 -16.55 19.37
C GLN A 437 10.65 -16.64 20.88
N ARG A 438 9.41 -16.85 21.29
CA ARG A 438 9.06 -17.25 22.65
C ARG A 438 8.90 -18.74 22.69
#